data_0970b2515f580195cea992ae56923713
#
_entry.id   0970b2515f580195cea992ae56923713
#
_cell.length_a   1.000
_cell.length_b   1.000
_cell.length_c   1.000
_cell.angle_alpha   90.00
_cell.angle_beta   90.00
_cell.angle_gamma   90.00
#
_symmetry.space_group_name_H-M   'P 1'
#
loop_
_entity.id
_entity.type
_entity.pdbx_description
1 polymer ?
#
loop_
_entity_poly.entity_id
_entity_poly.type
_entity_poly.pdbx_seq_one_letter_code
_entity_poly.pdbx_strand_id
1 'polypeptide(L)'
;MDSLLKHMVDMTGHRDHAMLDISVIAAVQELAAAAQTRVLSISTSGGKLYVRPRASIETGGSARIHEALDSATPGQPLSSMPELASCLAARATSAEAIAPDGKRTLWLPIWFGEKADTCLEIVRGAPFPDQTIHTIAGIVGVYRNFQNLLDYSERDSLTGLLNRKTFEDQLARMLQCPGEQEPPLPGQPERRQPNGQEKQWLAVVDVDHFKLVNDTFGHLYGDEVLILIANQLQASFRAQDRVFRFGGEEFVVLLRSTTLENARRIIDRFRTNVEAHDFPQVGRVTVSIGFVSINPFDSPVVTLGHADQALYYAKTHGRNQVCHYDELIERGLLQTVASNDTAEFF
;
A
#
# COMPACT_ATOMS: atom_id res chain seq x y z
N MET A 1 1.49 -35.72 -6.28
CA MET A 1 0.13 -35.14 -6.28
C MET A 1 -0.20 -34.50 -4.93
N ASP A 2 0.14 -35.14 -3.81
CA ASP A 2 -0.13 -34.63 -2.45
C ASP A 2 0.57 -33.31 -2.13
N SER A 3 1.83 -33.12 -2.58
CA SER A 3 2.59 -31.88 -2.33
C SER A 3 1.95 -30.67 -3.02
N LEU A 4 1.52 -30.80 -4.28
CA LEU A 4 0.88 -29.72 -5.02
C LEU A 4 -0.45 -29.30 -4.37
N LEU A 5 -1.28 -30.27 -3.98
CA LEU A 5 -2.54 -30.00 -3.29
C LEU A 5 -2.29 -29.30 -1.96
N LYS A 6 -1.27 -29.70 -1.20
CA LYS A 6 -0.89 -29.05 0.04
C LYS A 6 -0.51 -27.58 -0.20
N HIS A 7 0.34 -27.29 -1.19
CA HIS A 7 0.69 -25.92 -1.54
C HIS A 7 -0.51 -25.08 -1.98
N MET A 8 -1.46 -25.66 -2.72
CA MET A 8 -2.70 -24.96 -3.09
C MET A 8 -3.56 -24.66 -1.88
N VAL A 9 -3.68 -25.60 -0.92
CA VAL A 9 -4.41 -25.36 0.34
C VAL A 9 -3.73 -24.27 1.13
N ASP A 10 -2.41 -24.30 1.27
CA ASP A 10 -1.63 -23.29 1.98
C ASP A 10 -1.86 -21.90 1.34
N MET A 11 -1.76 -21.79 0.01
CA MET A 11 -2.05 -20.51 -0.71
C MET A 11 -3.46 -19.99 -0.42
N THR A 12 -4.47 -20.87 -0.37
CA THR A 12 -5.87 -20.48 -0.16
C THR A 12 -6.18 -20.10 1.29
N GLY A 13 -5.33 -20.49 2.23
CA GLY A 13 -5.47 -20.18 3.67
C GLY A 13 -4.95 -18.79 4.07
N HIS A 14 -4.11 -18.18 3.23
CA HIS A 14 -3.48 -16.91 3.56
C HIS A 14 -4.42 -15.72 3.31
N ARG A 15 -4.33 -14.72 4.18
CA ARG A 15 -5.07 -13.45 4.11
C ARG A 15 -4.14 -12.25 3.99
N ASP A 16 -2.90 -12.48 3.54
CA ASP A 16 -1.84 -11.49 3.43
C ASP A 16 -1.04 -11.74 2.15
N HIS A 17 -0.77 -10.69 1.38
CA HIS A 17 -0.04 -10.79 0.12
C HIS A 17 1.37 -11.35 0.28
N ALA A 18 2.07 -11.02 1.38
CA ALA A 18 3.43 -11.50 1.62
C ALA A 18 3.45 -13.01 1.86
N MET A 19 2.49 -13.55 2.63
CA MET A 19 2.37 -15.00 2.85
C MET A 19 1.93 -15.73 1.59
N LEU A 20 1.08 -15.11 0.78
CA LEU A 20 0.68 -15.65 -0.52
C LEU A 20 1.88 -15.71 -1.49
N ASP A 21 2.73 -14.67 -1.50
CA ASP A 21 3.99 -14.65 -2.27
C ASP A 21 4.93 -15.77 -1.85
N ILE A 22 5.12 -15.99 -0.53
CA ILE A 22 5.92 -17.09 0.00
C ILE A 22 5.40 -18.45 -0.47
N SER A 23 4.09 -18.65 -0.39
CA SER A 23 3.48 -19.94 -0.76
C SER A 23 3.62 -20.23 -2.26
N VAL A 24 3.46 -19.25 -3.13
CA VAL A 24 3.62 -19.47 -4.57
C VAL A 24 5.08 -19.75 -4.93
N ILE A 25 6.07 -19.01 -4.37
CA ILE A 25 7.48 -19.27 -4.68
C ILE A 25 7.92 -20.63 -4.15
N ALA A 26 7.45 -21.06 -2.99
CA ALA A 26 7.76 -22.39 -2.44
C ALA A 26 7.19 -23.51 -3.32
N ALA A 27 5.92 -23.41 -3.73
CA ALA A 27 5.28 -24.36 -4.62
C ALA A 27 5.99 -24.48 -5.97
N VAL A 28 6.33 -23.36 -6.57
CA VAL A 28 7.00 -23.32 -7.89
C VAL A 28 8.46 -23.77 -7.76
N GLN A 29 9.15 -23.41 -6.70
CA GLN A 29 10.53 -23.86 -6.42
C GLN A 29 10.63 -25.37 -6.41
N GLU A 30 9.73 -26.03 -5.67
CA GLU A 30 9.69 -27.50 -5.58
C GLU A 30 9.33 -28.12 -6.92
N LEU A 31 8.27 -27.64 -7.59
CA LEU A 31 7.78 -28.20 -8.84
C LEU A 31 8.77 -28.06 -9.99
N ALA A 32 9.42 -26.91 -10.10
CA ALA A 32 10.38 -26.64 -11.17
C ALA A 32 11.78 -27.19 -10.88
N ALA A 33 12.04 -27.68 -9.67
CA ALA A 33 13.40 -27.92 -9.17
C ALA A 33 14.32 -26.73 -9.49
N ALA A 34 13.83 -25.52 -9.18
CA ALA A 34 14.47 -24.29 -9.55
C ALA A 34 15.67 -23.98 -8.65
N ALA A 35 16.69 -23.32 -9.20
CA ALA A 35 17.80 -22.80 -8.40
C ALA A 35 17.37 -21.57 -7.60
N GLN A 36 16.47 -20.75 -8.16
CA GLN A 36 15.89 -19.60 -7.51
C GLN A 36 14.49 -19.34 -8.05
N THR A 37 13.58 -18.90 -7.16
CA THR A 37 12.24 -18.41 -7.54
C THR A 37 11.98 -17.09 -6.82
N ARG A 38 11.43 -16.09 -7.54
CA ARG A 38 11.14 -14.76 -7.00
C ARG A 38 9.77 -14.27 -7.45
N VAL A 39 9.07 -13.58 -6.56
CA VAL A 39 7.99 -12.67 -6.96
C VAL A 39 8.58 -11.28 -7.11
N LEU A 40 8.41 -10.69 -8.27
CA LEU A 40 8.89 -9.36 -8.63
C LEU A 40 7.72 -8.39 -8.68
N SER A 41 7.89 -7.18 -8.15
CA SER A 41 6.99 -6.07 -8.40
C SER A 41 7.51 -5.23 -9.56
N ILE A 42 6.60 -4.76 -10.42
CA ILE A 42 6.88 -3.87 -11.55
C ILE A 42 6.24 -2.52 -11.23
N SER A 43 7.04 -1.47 -11.20
CA SER A 43 6.58 -0.12 -10.86
C SER A 43 7.08 0.92 -11.85
N THR A 44 6.33 2.03 -11.99
CA THR A 44 6.73 3.14 -12.84
C THR A 44 7.25 4.29 -11.98
N SER A 45 8.44 4.80 -12.30
CA SER A 45 9.00 5.99 -11.68
C SER A 45 9.65 6.86 -12.75
N GLY A 46 9.29 8.15 -12.77
CA GLY A 46 9.80 9.08 -13.80
C GLY A 46 9.55 8.63 -15.24
N GLY A 47 8.43 7.94 -15.51
CA GLY A 47 8.08 7.43 -16.84
C GLY A 47 8.87 6.19 -17.28
N LYS A 48 9.69 5.59 -16.40
CA LYS A 48 10.44 4.38 -16.63
C LYS A 48 9.93 3.24 -15.73
N LEU A 49 9.99 2.01 -16.24
CA LEU A 49 9.63 0.81 -15.50
C LEU A 49 10.83 0.26 -14.73
N TYR A 50 10.58 -0.14 -13.51
CA TYR A 50 11.55 -0.74 -12.60
C TYR A 50 11.00 -2.03 -12.01
N VAL A 51 11.89 -2.97 -11.72
CA VAL A 51 11.57 -4.29 -11.18
C VAL A 51 12.26 -4.46 -9.84
N ARG A 52 11.54 -4.98 -8.84
CA ARG A 52 12.06 -5.28 -7.49
C ARG A 52 11.57 -6.64 -7.02
N PRO A 53 12.40 -7.44 -6.35
CA PRO A 53 11.92 -8.64 -5.67
C PRO A 53 11.04 -8.25 -4.48
N ARG A 54 9.87 -8.89 -4.33
CA ARG A 54 9.00 -8.84 -3.15
C ARG A 54 9.23 -10.03 -2.24
N ALA A 55 9.39 -11.21 -2.83
CA ALA A 55 9.75 -12.42 -2.13
C ALA A 55 10.74 -13.23 -2.96
N SER A 56 11.60 -14.01 -2.30
CA SER A 56 12.56 -14.89 -2.97
C SER A 56 12.83 -16.16 -2.16
N ILE A 57 13.17 -17.22 -2.89
CA ILE A 57 13.65 -18.47 -2.32
C ILE A 57 14.76 -19.03 -3.23
N GLU A 58 15.81 -19.57 -2.63
CA GLU A 58 16.92 -20.25 -3.32
C GLU A 58 16.98 -21.71 -2.88
N THR A 59 17.61 -22.55 -3.68
CA THR A 59 17.78 -23.98 -3.35
C THR A 59 18.47 -24.17 -1.99
N GLY A 60 17.80 -24.88 -1.10
CA GLY A 60 18.28 -25.14 0.26
C GLY A 60 18.15 -23.96 1.24
N GLY A 61 17.62 -22.83 0.78
CA GLY A 61 17.36 -21.65 1.62
C GLY A 61 15.91 -21.59 2.12
N SER A 62 15.66 -20.69 3.06
CA SER A 62 14.30 -20.33 3.48
C SER A 62 13.76 -19.20 2.59
N ALA A 63 12.44 -19.15 2.42
CA ALA A 63 11.78 -18.04 1.75
C ALA A 63 12.01 -16.72 2.52
N ARG A 64 12.26 -15.64 1.79
CA ARG A 64 12.51 -14.30 2.33
C ARG A 64 11.53 -13.31 1.72
N ILE A 65 10.96 -12.47 2.55
CA ILE A 65 10.19 -11.29 2.13
C ILE A 65 11.17 -10.12 2.05
N HIS A 66 11.11 -9.39 0.95
CA HIS A 66 11.85 -8.13 0.77
C HIS A 66 10.89 -6.99 1.07
N GLU A 67 10.95 -6.46 2.28
CA GLU A 67 10.15 -5.30 2.64
C GLU A 67 10.56 -4.10 1.77
N ALA A 68 9.56 -3.32 1.37
CA ALA A 68 9.77 -2.10 0.57
C ALA A 68 10.36 -0.96 1.43
N LEU A 69 11.38 -1.24 2.27
CA LEU A 69 11.96 -0.33 3.25
C LEU A 69 12.72 0.84 2.65
N ASP A 70 13.06 0.81 1.33
CA ASP A 70 13.72 1.91 0.65
C ASP A 70 13.06 2.24 -0.69
N SER A 71 11.99 3.01 -0.64
CA SER A 71 11.42 3.63 -1.86
C SER A 71 12.35 4.71 -2.48
N ALA A 72 13.47 5.01 -1.84
CA ALA A 72 14.47 5.96 -2.34
C ALA A 72 15.35 5.40 -3.46
N THR A 73 15.54 4.06 -3.54
CA THR A 73 16.27 3.43 -4.64
C THR A 73 15.28 2.84 -5.64
N PRO A 74 15.19 3.36 -6.86
CA PRO A 74 14.45 2.69 -7.91
C PRO A 74 15.04 1.29 -8.07
N GLY A 75 14.19 0.25 -8.18
CA GLY A 75 14.64 -1.12 -8.40
C GLY A 75 15.51 -1.25 -9.65
N GLN A 76 15.80 -2.45 -10.08
CA GLN A 76 16.52 -2.68 -11.31
C GLN A 76 15.70 -2.14 -12.50
N PRO A 77 16.28 -1.33 -13.42
CA PRO A 77 15.55 -0.85 -14.58
C PRO A 77 15.07 -2.03 -15.44
N LEU A 78 13.83 -2.01 -15.91
CA LEU A 78 13.29 -3.06 -16.78
C LEU A 78 14.10 -3.19 -18.09
N SER A 79 14.75 -2.11 -18.54
CA SER A 79 15.64 -2.12 -19.70
C SER A 79 16.85 -3.05 -19.58
N SER A 80 17.21 -3.49 -18.36
CA SER A 80 18.25 -4.49 -18.12
C SER A 80 17.74 -5.93 -18.29
N MET A 81 16.44 -6.12 -18.55
CA MET A 81 15.76 -7.41 -18.77
C MET A 81 14.98 -7.35 -20.10
N PRO A 82 15.68 -7.37 -21.27
CA PRO A 82 15.06 -7.09 -22.56
C PRO A 82 13.96 -8.09 -22.94
N GLU A 83 14.09 -9.36 -22.55
CA GLU A 83 13.07 -10.39 -22.83
C GLU A 83 11.80 -10.13 -22.03
N LEU A 84 11.92 -9.77 -20.74
CA LEU A 84 10.78 -9.38 -19.91
C LEU A 84 10.17 -8.09 -20.43
N ALA A 85 10.98 -7.09 -20.81
CA ALA A 85 10.48 -5.84 -21.38
C ALA A 85 9.67 -6.08 -22.66
N SER A 86 10.17 -6.93 -23.57
CA SER A 86 9.47 -7.33 -24.80
C SER A 86 8.17 -8.08 -24.50
N CYS A 87 8.20 -8.98 -23.51
CA CYS A 87 7.03 -9.73 -23.04
C CYS A 87 5.91 -8.79 -22.54
N LEU A 88 6.27 -7.82 -21.71
CA LEU A 88 5.32 -6.83 -21.18
C LEU A 88 4.75 -5.92 -22.30
N ALA A 89 5.61 -5.48 -23.23
CA ALA A 89 5.17 -4.66 -24.37
C ALA A 89 4.23 -5.42 -25.32
N ALA A 90 4.48 -6.71 -25.53
CA ALA A 90 3.65 -7.59 -26.37
C ALA A 90 2.44 -8.17 -25.65
N ARG A 91 2.28 -7.91 -24.33
CA ARG A 91 1.27 -8.54 -23.45
C ARG A 91 1.32 -10.07 -23.50
N ALA A 92 2.51 -10.62 -23.67
CA ALA A 92 2.70 -12.06 -23.69
C ALA A 92 2.55 -12.67 -22.29
N THR A 93 2.24 -13.96 -22.22
CA THR A 93 2.03 -14.69 -20.96
C THR A 93 3.33 -15.17 -20.32
N SER A 94 4.42 -15.24 -21.08
CA SER A 94 5.73 -15.68 -20.60
C SER A 94 6.87 -15.15 -21.47
N ALA A 95 8.05 -15.06 -20.89
CA ALA A 95 9.31 -14.87 -21.59
C ALA A 95 10.37 -15.79 -21.01
N GLU A 96 11.33 -16.22 -21.84
CA GLU A 96 12.47 -17.03 -21.42
C GLU A 96 13.77 -16.40 -21.92
N ALA A 97 14.80 -16.45 -21.07
CA ALA A 97 16.16 -16.08 -21.43
C ALA A 97 17.14 -17.20 -21.03
N ILE A 98 18.23 -17.27 -21.76
CA ILE A 98 19.33 -18.18 -21.46
C ILE A 98 20.56 -17.32 -21.18
N ALA A 99 21.07 -17.41 -19.96
CA ALA A 99 22.28 -16.71 -19.56
C ALA A 99 23.55 -17.39 -20.14
N PRO A 100 24.69 -16.65 -20.23
CA PRO A 100 25.96 -17.21 -20.75
C PRO A 100 26.46 -18.42 -19.94
N ASP A 101 26.09 -18.55 -18.67
CA ASP A 101 26.41 -19.70 -17.81
C ASP A 101 25.47 -20.91 -18.03
N GLY A 102 24.56 -20.83 -19.00
CA GLY A 102 23.60 -21.87 -19.35
C GLY A 102 22.34 -21.90 -18.48
N LYS A 103 22.25 -21.05 -17.48
CA LYS A 103 21.01 -20.92 -16.67
C LYS A 103 19.88 -20.34 -17.51
N ARG A 104 18.69 -20.85 -17.29
CA ARG A 104 17.46 -20.41 -17.94
C ARG A 104 16.60 -19.68 -16.94
N THR A 105 16.10 -18.53 -17.35
CA THR A 105 15.17 -17.73 -16.59
C THR A 105 13.84 -17.68 -17.31
N LEU A 106 12.77 -18.07 -16.62
CA LEU A 106 11.40 -17.97 -17.10
C LEU A 106 10.70 -16.86 -16.31
N TRP A 107 10.10 -15.90 -16.99
CA TRP A 107 9.24 -14.88 -16.44
C TRP A 107 7.78 -15.14 -16.81
N LEU A 108 6.90 -15.02 -15.82
CA LEU A 108 5.45 -15.16 -15.96
C LEU A 108 4.80 -13.89 -15.38
N PRO A 109 4.56 -12.86 -16.23
CA PRO A 109 3.85 -11.66 -15.80
C PRO A 109 2.40 -12.01 -15.40
N ILE A 110 1.93 -11.40 -14.31
CA ILE A 110 0.58 -11.61 -13.82
C ILE A 110 -0.26 -10.43 -14.24
N TRP A 111 -1.16 -10.69 -15.18
CA TRP A 111 -1.97 -9.67 -15.82
C TRP A 111 -3.28 -9.44 -15.07
N PHE A 112 -3.53 -8.17 -14.71
CA PHE A 112 -4.80 -7.66 -14.20
C PHE A 112 -5.36 -6.65 -15.21
N GLY A 113 -6.27 -7.10 -16.07
CA GLY A 113 -6.70 -6.33 -17.22
C GLY A 113 -5.51 -6.00 -18.14
N GLU A 114 -5.18 -4.73 -18.26
CA GLU A 114 -4.10 -4.26 -19.15
C GLU A 114 -2.75 -4.05 -18.45
N LYS A 115 -2.69 -4.22 -17.14
CA LYS A 115 -1.47 -3.97 -16.34
C LYS A 115 -0.92 -5.27 -15.78
N ALA A 116 0.41 -5.36 -15.74
CA ALA A 116 1.13 -6.38 -14.99
C ALA A 116 2.08 -5.65 -14.04
N ASP A 117 1.73 -5.60 -12.77
CA ASP A 117 2.53 -5.02 -11.69
C ASP A 117 3.26 -6.08 -10.85
N THR A 118 2.99 -7.34 -11.14
CA THR A 118 3.62 -8.51 -10.52
C THR A 118 4.11 -9.48 -11.59
N CYS A 119 5.29 -10.09 -11.38
CA CYS A 119 5.86 -11.10 -12.24
C CYS A 119 6.51 -12.21 -11.41
N LEU A 120 6.24 -13.46 -11.74
CA LEU A 120 6.97 -14.59 -11.21
C LEU A 120 8.21 -14.84 -12.05
N GLU A 121 9.38 -14.97 -11.40
CA GLU A 121 10.64 -15.29 -12.03
C GLU A 121 11.16 -16.62 -11.50
N ILE A 122 11.58 -17.50 -12.40
CA ILE A 122 12.06 -18.85 -12.10
C ILE A 122 13.38 -19.08 -12.80
N VAL A 123 14.45 -19.40 -12.05
CA VAL A 123 15.79 -19.65 -12.58
C VAL A 123 16.16 -21.11 -12.36
N ARG A 124 16.60 -21.80 -13.42
CA ARG A 124 17.09 -23.17 -13.33
C ARG A 124 18.23 -23.47 -14.33
N GLY A 125 18.99 -24.52 -14.06
CA GLY A 125 20.12 -24.94 -14.92
C GLY A 125 19.74 -25.84 -16.11
N ALA A 126 18.46 -26.28 -16.20
CA ALA A 126 17.99 -27.19 -17.25
C ALA A 126 16.79 -26.58 -17.99
N PRO A 127 16.48 -27.03 -19.22
CA PRO A 127 15.27 -26.60 -19.92
C PRO A 127 13.99 -26.86 -19.12
N PHE A 128 12.98 -26.00 -19.29
CA PHE A 128 11.67 -26.20 -18.71
C PHE A 128 10.89 -27.24 -19.54
N PRO A 129 10.47 -28.39 -18.98
CA PRO A 129 9.57 -29.29 -19.68
C PRO A 129 8.21 -28.64 -19.90
N ASP A 130 7.57 -28.85 -21.04
CA ASP A 130 6.26 -28.26 -21.38
C ASP A 130 5.20 -28.56 -20.30
N GLN A 131 5.18 -29.80 -19.79
CA GLN A 131 4.27 -30.20 -18.71
C GLN A 131 4.51 -29.39 -17.41
N THR A 132 5.77 -29.08 -17.10
CA THR A 132 6.12 -28.26 -15.93
C THR A 132 5.64 -26.83 -16.12
N ILE A 133 5.87 -26.24 -17.31
CA ILE A 133 5.37 -24.89 -17.65
C ILE A 133 3.85 -24.85 -17.51
N HIS A 134 3.15 -25.85 -18.04
CA HIS A 134 1.68 -25.90 -17.97
C HIS A 134 1.17 -25.98 -16.52
N THR A 135 1.81 -26.77 -15.67
CA THR A 135 1.45 -26.88 -14.27
C THR A 135 1.74 -25.58 -13.50
N ILE A 136 2.89 -24.94 -13.75
CA ILE A 136 3.23 -23.64 -13.17
C ILE A 136 2.20 -22.58 -13.58
N ALA A 137 1.79 -22.55 -14.86
CA ALA A 137 0.76 -21.63 -15.32
C ALA A 137 -0.59 -21.83 -14.58
N GLY A 138 -0.94 -23.07 -14.26
CA GLY A 138 -2.09 -23.36 -13.39
C GLY A 138 -1.95 -22.79 -11.99
N ILE A 139 -0.79 -22.97 -11.34
CA ILE A 139 -0.50 -22.39 -10.02
C ILE A 139 -0.55 -20.86 -10.06
N VAL A 140 0.05 -20.24 -11.09
CA VAL A 140 0.01 -18.78 -11.29
C VAL A 140 -1.43 -18.29 -11.48
N GLY A 141 -2.27 -19.07 -12.15
CA GLY A 141 -3.70 -18.77 -12.28
C GLY A 141 -4.42 -18.73 -10.91
N VAL A 142 -4.17 -19.72 -10.06
CA VAL A 142 -4.70 -19.75 -8.69
C VAL A 142 -4.16 -18.58 -7.87
N TYR A 143 -2.84 -18.36 -7.89
CA TYR A 143 -2.19 -17.24 -7.21
C TYR A 143 -2.79 -15.88 -7.63
N ARG A 144 -2.97 -15.64 -8.93
CA ARG A 144 -3.62 -14.44 -9.47
C ARG A 144 -5.04 -14.26 -8.92
N ASN A 145 -5.83 -15.34 -8.89
CA ASN A 145 -7.21 -15.27 -8.39
C ASN A 145 -7.24 -14.90 -6.90
N PHE A 146 -6.30 -15.45 -6.11
CA PHE A 146 -6.18 -15.09 -4.69
C PHE A 146 -5.66 -13.68 -4.47
N GLN A 147 -4.72 -13.20 -5.27
CA GLN A 147 -4.32 -11.79 -5.24
C GLN A 147 -5.52 -10.87 -5.48
N ASN A 148 -6.34 -11.16 -6.51
CA ASN A 148 -7.57 -10.41 -6.78
C ASN A 148 -8.54 -10.41 -5.58
N LEU A 149 -8.72 -11.56 -4.93
CA LEU A 149 -9.59 -11.66 -3.76
C LEU A 149 -9.06 -10.83 -2.58
N LEU A 150 -7.76 -10.86 -2.35
CA LEU A 150 -7.11 -10.04 -1.33
C LEU A 150 -7.27 -8.56 -1.65
N ASP A 151 -6.91 -8.13 -2.87
CA ASP A 151 -7.08 -6.74 -3.32
C ASP A 151 -8.53 -6.27 -3.16
N TYR A 152 -9.51 -7.10 -3.55
CA TYR A 152 -10.93 -6.80 -3.36
C TYR A 152 -11.30 -6.69 -1.87
N SER A 153 -10.74 -7.53 -1.01
CA SER A 153 -11.00 -7.51 0.43
C SER A 153 -10.33 -6.35 1.16
N GLU A 154 -9.25 -5.79 0.60
CA GLU A 154 -8.47 -4.70 1.18
C GLU A 154 -8.94 -3.32 0.73
N ARG A 155 -9.75 -3.23 -0.33
CA ARG A 155 -10.19 -1.97 -0.91
C ARG A 155 -11.66 -1.68 -0.69
N ASP A 156 -12.00 -0.40 -0.70
CA ASP A 156 -13.36 0.10 -0.76
C ASP A 156 -13.88 0.01 -2.21
N SER A 157 -15.04 -0.59 -2.39
CA SER A 157 -15.60 -0.88 -3.72
C SER A 157 -16.03 0.36 -4.50
N LEU A 158 -16.35 1.47 -3.83
CA LEU A 158 -16.75 2.71 -4.48
C LEU A 158 -15.54 3.53 -4.94
N THR A 159 -14.55 3.71 -4.05
CA THR A 159 -13.46 4.65 -4.27
C THR A 159 -12.16 3.99 -4.73
N GLY A 160 -12.03 2.67 -4.58
CA GLY A 160 -10.79 1.93 -4.86
C GLY A 160 -9.64 2.19 -3.88
N LEU A 161 -9.85 3.05 -2.87
CA LEU A 161 -8.91 3.26 -1.77
C LEU A 161 -8.83 2.02 -0.87
N LEU A 162 -7.82 1.93 -0.02
CA LEU A 162 -7.78 0.91 1.02
C LEU A 162 -8.98 1.11 1.98
N ASN A 163 -9.54 0.02 2.48
CA ASN A 163 -10.69 0.08 3.38
C ASN A 163 -10.28 0.19 4.85
N ARG A 164 -11.28 0.38 5.74
CA ARG A 164 -11.10 0.50 7.19
C ARG A 164 -10.35 -0.67 7.80
N LYS A 165 -10.67 -1.90 7.40
CA LYS A 165 -10.03 -3.10 7.95
C LYS A 165 -8.53 -3.10 7.66
N THR A 166 -8.15 -2.78 6.43
CA THR A 166 -6.74 -2.67 6.02
C THR A 166 -6.01 -1.56 6.78
N PHE A 167 -6.71 -0.45 7.10
CA PHE A 167 -6.14 0.60 7.94
C PHE A 167 -5.81 0.09 9.35
N GLU A 168 -6.72 -0.61 10.00
CA GLU A 168 -6.52 -1.14 11.36
C GLU A 168 -5.31 -2.07 11.42
N ASP A 169 -5.18 -2.97 10.44
CA ASP A 169 -4.05 -3.89 10.31
C ASP A 169 -2.72 -3.14 10.06
N GLN A 170 -2.72 -2.13 9.22
CA GLN A 170 -1.51 -1.37 8.89
C GLN A 170 -1.06 -0.46 10.04
N LEU A 171 -1.98 0.21 10.71
CA LEU A 171 -1.65 1.04 11.88
C LEU A 171 -1.10 0.17 13.02
N ALA A 172 -1.70 -0.99 13.28
CA ALA A 172 -1.20 -1.93 14.29
C ALA A 172 0.24 -2.38 13.97
N ARG A 173 0.55 -2.69 12.73
CA ARG A 173 1.93 -3.04 12.31
C ARG A 173 2.91 -1.87 12.49
N MET A 174 2.51 -0.65 12.15
CA MET A 174 3.36 0.54 12.31
C MET A 174 3.71 0.81 13.78
N LEU A 175 2.79 0.52 14.70
CA LEU A 175 2.99 0.69 16.14
C LEU A 175 3.81 -0.46 16.76
N GLN A 176 3.74 -1.68 16.21
CA GLN A 176 4.49 -2.85 16.71
C GLN A 176 5.95 -2.88 16.28
N CYS A 177 6.31 -2.19 15.19
CA CYS A 177 7.70 -2.08 14.72
C CYS A 177 8.23 -0.67 14.94
N PRO A 178 8.64 -0.28 16.16
CA PRO A 178 9.37 0.94 16.38
C PRO A 178 10.77 0.74 15.82
N GLY A 179 10.94 1.09 14.52
CA GLY A 179 12.25 1.28 13.90
C GLY A 179 13.34 0.28 14.29
N GLU A 180 13.17 -1.03 14.06
CA GLU A 180 14.32 -1.92 13.99
C GLU A 180 15.16 -1.50 12.78
N GLN A 181 16.07 -0.57 13.04
CA GLN A 181 17.20 -0.31 12.17
C GLN A 181 18.08 -1.57 12.23
N GLU A 182 18.15 -2.32 11.12
CA GLU A 182 19.21 -3.30 10.98
C GLU A 182 20.55 -2.64 11.32
N PRO A 183 21.39 -3.26 12.18
CA PRO A 183 22.69 -2.73 12.48
C PRO A 183 23.46 -2.51 11.17
N PRO A 184 24.13 -1.36 10.98
CA PRO A 184 24.85 -1.06 9.75
C PRO A 184 25.88 -2.15 9.48
N LEU A 185 25.88 -2.69 8.27
CA LEU A 185 26.93 -3.62 7.83
C LEU A 185 28.29 -2.92 7.92
N PRO A 186 29.33 -3.57 8.45
CA PRO A 186 30.66 -2.97 8.58
C PRO A 186 31.18 -2.47 7.23
N GLY A 187 31.44 -1.16 7.11
CA GLY A 187 32.03 -0.54 5.91
C GLY A 187 31.09 0.30 5.05
N GLN A 188 29.83 0.47 5.43
CA GLN A 188 28.97 1.47 4.79
C GLN A 188 29.02 2.80 5.56
N PRO A 189 29.07 3.98 4.87
CA PRO A 189 28.97 5.25 5.55
C PRO A 189 27.67 5.32 6.36
N GLU A 190 27.77 5.79 7.62
CA GLU A 190 26.59 6.00 8.49
C GLU A 190 25.48 6.68 7.70
N ARG A 191 24.39 5.94 7.47
CA ARG A 191 23.14 6.55 6.98
C ARG A 191 22.76 7.60 8.00
N ARG A 192 22.61 8.84 7.56
CA ARG A 192 22.16 9.96 8.38
C ARG A 192 21.03 9.48 9.26
N GLN A 193 21.23 9.53 10.58
CA GLN A 193 20.15 9.33 11.54
C GLN A 193 18.97 10.20 11.08
N PRO A 194 17.72 9.69 11.05
CA PRO A 194 16.58 10.53 10.81
C PRO A 194 16.74 11.73 11.75
N ASN A 195 16.76 12.95 11.21
CA ASN A 195 16.75 14.14 12.03
C ASN A 195 15.65 13.94 13.06
N GLY A 196 15.93 14.05 14.36
CA GLY A 196 14.98 13.74 15.44
C GLY A 196 13.64 14.50 15.40
N GLN A 197 13.37 15.20 14.32
CA GLN A 197 12.14 15.92 13.98
C GLN A 197 11.21 15.18 12.99
N GLU A 198 11.67 14.09 12.35
CA GLU A 198 10.82 13.34 11.41
C GLU A 198 9.99 12.30 12.15
N LYS A 199 8.68 12.39 11.99
CA LYS A 199 7.68 11.48 12.58
C LYS A 199 6.78 10.92 11.50
N GLN A 200 6.07 9.84 11.81
CA GLN A 200 4.92 9.35 11.03
C GLN A 200 3.67 10.08 11.52
N TRP A 201 2.70 10.30 10.63
CA TRP A 201 1.50 11.07 10.93
C TRP A 201 0.26 10.33 10.51
N LEU A 202 -0.78 10.48 11.32
CA LEU A 202 -2.13 10.03 11.01
C LEU A 202 -3.01 11.27 10.83
N ALA A 203 -3.73 11.34 9.70
CA ALA A 203 -4.72 12.38 9.46
C ALA A 203 -6.09 11.75 9.18
N VAL A 204 -7.13 12.25 9.84
CA VAL A 204 -8.52 11.91 9.57
C VAL A 204 -9.15 13.08 8.82
N VAL A 205 -9.80 12.76 7.71
CA VAL A 205 -10.42 13.70 6.78
C VAL A 205 -11.91 13.41 6.71
N ASP A 206 -12.72 14.42 6.76
CA ASP A 206 -14.17 14.31 6.62
C ASP A 206 -14.71 15.38 5.67
N VAL A 207 -15.68 14.98 4.85
CA VAL A 207 -16.28 15.86 3.84
C VAL A 207 -17.31 16.77 4.49
N ASP A 208 -17.06 18.07 4.47
CA ASP A 208 -17.94 19.06 5.09
C ASP A 208 -19.32 19.05 4.42
N HIS A 209 -20.37 18.99 5.26
CA HIS A 209 -21.77 19.04 4.83
C HIS A 209 -22.18 17.94 3.82
N PHE A 210 -21.53 16.78 3.84
CA PHE A 210 -21.80 15.69 2.87
C PHE A 210 -23.25 15.23 2.89
N LYS A 211 -23.88 15.18 4.07
CA LYS A 211 -25.32 14.89 4.17
C LYS A 211 -26.16 15.86 3.35
N LEU A 212 -25.82 17.16 3.37
CA LEU A 212 -26.53 18.16 2.56
C LEU A 212 -26.38 17.92 1.06
N VAL A 213 -25.20 17.44 0.63
CA VAL A 213 -24.97 17.05 -0.78
C VAL A 213 -25.92 15.91 -1.15
N ASN A 214 -26.00 14.85 -0.31
CA ASN A 214 -26.90 13.73 -0.54
C ASN A 214 -28.37 14.14 -0.54
N ASP A 215 -28.78 14.97 0.43
CA ASP A 215 -30.18 15.41 0.57
C ASP A 215 -30.60 16.34 -0.59
N THR A 216 -29.67 17.08 -1.18
CA THR A 216 -29.96 18.05 -2.27
C THR A 216 -29.87 17.44 -3.65
N PHE A 217 -28.83 16.65 -3.92
CA PHE A 217 -28.50 16.14 -5.24
C PHE A 217 -28.75 14.62 -5.41
N GLY A 218 -28.96 13.92 -4.28
CA GLY A 218 -29.11 12.46 -4.25
C GLY A 218 -27.79 11.73 -4.08
N HIS A 219 -27.89 10.46 -3.64
CA HIS A 219 -26.73 9.62 -3.30
C HIS A 219 -25.78 9.37 -4.49
N LEU A 220 -26.28 9.37 -5.73
CA LEU A 220 -25.42 9.17 -6.89
C LEU A 220 -24.38 10.28 -7.03
N TYR A 221 -24.78 11.54 -6.82
CA TYR A 221 -23.85 12.67 -6.84
C TYR A 221 -22.95 12.69 -5.60
N GLY A 222 -23.45 12.25 -4.44
CA GLY A 222 -22.61 12.00 -3.27
C GLY A 222 -21.50 10.98 -3.55
N ASP A 223 -21.83 9.88 -4.20
CA ASP A 223 -20.85 8.87 -4.61
C ASP A 223 -19.80 9.43 -5.59
N GLU A 224 -20.21 10.26 -6.57
CA GLU A 224 -19.29 10.97 -7.46
C GLU A 224 -18.35 11.91 -6.71
N VAL A 225 -18.85 12.66 -5.73
CA VAL A 225 -18.02 13.51 -4.85
C VAL A 225 -16.98 12.68 -4.13
N LEU A 226 -17.36 11.54 -3.53
CA LEU A 226 -16.42 10.66 -2.83
C LEU A 226 -15.35 10.08 -3.77
N ILE A 227 -15.72 9.68 -4.99
CA ILE A 227 -14.77 9.19 -5.99
C ILE A 227 -13.78 10.29 -6.38
N LEU A 228 -14.25 11.52 -6.61
CA LEU A 228 -13.38 12.65 -6.98
C LEU A 228 -12.43 13.04 -5.84
N ILE A 229 -12.91 13.04 -4.58
CA ILE A 229 -12.06 13.26 -3.40
C ILE A 229 -11.01 12.16 -3.27
N ALA A 230 -11.39 10.89 -3.48
CA ALA A 230 -10.47 9.77 -3.44
C ALA A 230 -9.37 9.90 -4.51
N ASN A 231 -9.72 10.32 -5.73
CA ASN A 231 -8.75 10.60 -6.80
C ASN A 231 -7.80 11.74 -6.42
N GLN A 232 -8.29 12.79 -5.79
CA GLN A 232 -7.47 13.90 -5.31
C GLN A 232 -6.54 13.47 -4.17
N LEU A 233 -7.01 12.61 -3.26
CA LEU A 233 -6.17 12.00 -2.23
C LEU A 233 -5.03 11.22 -2.88
N GLN A 234 -5.31 10.31 -3.82
CA GLN A 234 -4.28 9.54 -4.52
C GLN A 234 -3.26 10.42 -5.26
N ALA A 235 -3.71 11.53 -5.85
CA ALA A 235 -2.84 12.48 -6.56
C ALA A 235 -2.01 13.37 -5.62
N SER A 236 -2.51 13.65 -4.42
CA SER A 236 -1.86 14.58 -3.46
C SER A 236 -0.80 13.91 -2.60
N PHE A 237 -0.92 12.61 -2.36
CA PHE A 237 -0.02 11.84 -1.50
C PHE A 237 0.89 10.93 -2.31
N ARG A 238 2.04 10.59 -1.76
CA ARG A 238 3.05 9.75 -2.44
C ARG A 238 2.65 8.28 -2.38
N ALA A 239 3.22 7.46 -3.25
CA ALA A 239 2.97 6.00 -3.26
C ALA A 239 3.32 5.28 -1.94
N GLN A 240 4.22 5.86 -1.14
CA GLN A 240 4.60 5.36 0.18
C GLN A 240 3.65 5.77 1.30
N ASP A 241 2.88 6.85 1.11
CA ASP A 241 1.80 7.22 2.00
C ASP A 241 0.61 6.28 1.74
N ARG A 242 -0.21 6.04 2.74
CA ARG A 242 -1.37 5.16 2.60
C ARG A 242 -2.65 5.95 2.79
N VAL A 243 -3.58 5.75 1.90
CA VAL A 243 -4.87 6.44 1.90
C VAL A 243 -5.99 5.42 1.99
N PHE A 244 -6.92 5.66 2.90
CA PHE A 244 -8.01 4.76 3.23
C PHE A 244 -9.35 5.49 3.17
N ARG A 245 -10.40 4.77 2.76
CA ARG A 245 -11.77 5.16 3.10
C ARG A 245 -12.15 4.45 4.38
N PHE A 246 -12.41 5.24 5.43
CA PHE A 246 -12.64 4.70 6.77
C PHE A 246 -14.12 4.37 7.00
N GLY A 247 -15.04 5.15 6.45
CA GLY A 247 -16.49 4.93 6.48
C GLY A 247 -17.19 6.07 5.72
N GLY A 248 -18.44 5.90 5.34
CA GLY A 248 -19.28 6.95 4.76
C GLY A 248 -18.55 8.02 3.95
N GLU A 249 -18.33 9.16 4.59
CA GLU A 249 -17.67 10.36 4.08
C GLU A 249 -16.27 10.61 4.69
N GLU A 250 -15.75 9.61 5.43
CA GLU A 250 -14.49 9.73 6.16
C GLU A 250 -13.34 9.01 5.46
N PHE A 251 -12.20 9.67 5.42
CA PHE A 251 -10.95 9.13 4.89
C PHE A 251 -9.84 9.26 5.91
N VAL A 252 -8.87 8.35 5.84
CA VAL A 252 -7.68 8.38 6.70
C VAL A 252 -6.43 8.34 5.83
N VAL A 253 -5.41 9.10 6.24
CA VAL A 253 -4.10 9.12 5.59
C VAL A 253 -3.03 8.79 6.62
N LEU A 254 -2.18 7.82 6.30
CA LEU A 254 -0.96 7.52 7.02
C LEU A 254 0.21 8.09 6.22
N LEU A 255 0.82 9.16 6.74
CA LEU A 255 2.02 9.77 6.16
C LEU A 255 3.26 9.10 6.75
N ARG A 256 4.18 8.72 5.85
CA ARG A 256 5.48 8.24 6.29
C ARG A 256 6.35 9.38 6.81
N SER A 257 7.53 9.00 7.37
CA SER A 257 8.45 9.88 8.08
C SER A 257 8.64 11.25 7.40
N THR A 258 8.20 12.31 8.09
CA THR A 258 8.36 13.69 7.67
C THR A 258 8.26 14.64 8.87
N THR A 259 8.68 15.89 8.70
CA THR A 259 8.57 16.92 9.75
C THR A 259 7.13 17.39 9.89
N LEU A 260 6.77 17.95 11.06
CA LEU A 260 5.44 18.56 11.31
C LEU A 260 5.09 19.61 10.24
N GLU A 261 6.04 20.50 9.92
CA GLU A 261 5.82 21.54 8.92
C GLU A 261 5.48 20.96 7.54
N ASN A 262 6.22 19.94 7.11
CA ASN A 262 5.95 19.25 5.85
C ASN A 262 4.62 18.49 5.89
N ALA A 263 4.32 17.77 6.98
CA ALA A 263 3.04 17.08 7.15
C ALA A 263 1.87 18.06 7.00
N ARG A 264 1.91 19.17 7.73
CA ARG A 264 0.90 20.23 7.65
C ARG A 264 0.77 20.77 6.22
N ARG A 265 1.88 21.10 5.57
CA ARG A 265 1.87 21.64 4.20
C ARG A 265 1.26 20.66 3.19
N ILE A 266 1.58 19.37 3.32
CA ILE A 266 1.04 18.33 2.44
C ILE A 266 -0.47 18.19 2.65
N ILE A 267 -0.91 18.12 3.92
CA ILE A 267 -2.31 17.96 4.29
C ILE A 267 -3.12 19.20 3.87
N ASP A 268 -2.63 20.40 4.17
CA ASP A 268 -3.33 21.65 3.80
C ASP A 268 -3.38 21.88 2.29
N ARG A 269 -2.35 21.47 1.55
CA ARG A 269 -2.39 21.47 0.10
C ARG A 269 -3.52 20.60 -0.44
N PHE A 270 -3.72 19.41 0.13
CA PHE A 270 -4.85 18.54 -0.24
C PHE A 270 -6.18 19.25 0.05
N ARG A 271 -6.38 19.79 1.26
CA ARG A 271 -7.58 20.57 1.62
C ARG A 271 -7.84 21.69 0.61
N THR A 272 -6.82 22.47 0.29
CA THR A 272 -6.92 23.59 -0.66
C THR A 272 -7.26 23.11 -2.08
N ASN A 273 -6.73 21.96 -2.50
CA ASN A 273 -7.06 21.38 -3.80
C ASN A 273 -8.54 20.97 -3.87
N VAL A 274 -9.08 20.38 -2.78
CA VAL A 274 -10.51 20.03 -2.70
C VAL A 274 -11.36 21.30 -2.74
N GLU A 275 -11.03 22.34 -1.95
CA GLU A 275 -11.75 23.63 -1.94
C GLU A 275 -11.76 24.32 -3.31
N ALA A 276 -10.67 24.22 -4.05
CA ALA A 276 -10.53 24.84 -5.38
C ALA A 276 -11.19 24.03 -6.50
N HIS A 277 -11.54 22.76 -6.23
CA HIS A 277 -12.14 21.87 -7.22
C HIS A 277 -13.64 22.20 -7.42
N ASP A 278 -14.06 22.27 -8.68
CA ASP A 278 -15.47 22.40 -9.04
C ASP A 278 -16.06 21.01 -9.27
N PHE A 279 -16.87 20.55 -8.30
CA PHE A 279 -17.52 19.25 -8.38
C PHE A 279 -18.72 19.33 -9.31
N PRO A 280 -18.79 18.51 -10.37
CA PRO A 280 -19.87 18.57 -11.34
C PRO A 280 -21.26 18.52 -10.67
N GLN A 281 -22.14 19.44 -11.05
CA GLN A 281 -23.51 19.63 -10.52
C GLN A 281 -23.60 20.07 -9.06
N VAL A 282 -22.64 19.72 -8.21
CA VAL A 282 -22.63 19.99 -6.76
C VAL A 282 -21.99 21.36 -6.47
N GLY A 283 -21.00 21.77 -7.28
CA GLY A 283 -20.26 23.01 -7.08
C GLY A 283 -19.10 22.81 -6.08
N ARG A 284 -19.02 23.66 -5.06
CA ARG A 284 -17.90 23.62 -4.09
C ARG A 284 -18.18 22.68 -2.94
N VAL A 285 -17.21 21.84 -2.66
CA VAL A 285 -17.15 20.96 -1.49
C VAL A 285 -15.85 21.23 -0.74
N THR A 286 -15.88 21.17 0.57
CA THR A 286 -14.70 21.34 1.41
C THR A 286 -14.49 20.13 2.32
N VAL A 287 -13.32 20.04 2.94
CA VAL A 287 -13.00 19.01 3.89
C VAL A 287 -12.40 19.60 5.16
N SER A 288 -12.76 19.02 6.29
CA SER A 288 -12.12 19.27 7.59
C SER A 288 -11.13 18.16 7.90
N ILE A 289 -9.99 18.49 8.50
CA ILE A 289 -8.93 17.53 8.74
C ILE A 289 -8.35 17.69 10.13
N GLY A 290 -8.31 16.59 10.89
CA GLY A 290 -7.55 16.47 12.14
C GLY A 290 -6.35 15.59 11.96
N PHE A 291 -5.18 15.95 12.48
CA PHE A 291 -3.99 15.10 12.39
C PHE A 291 -3.13 15.10 13.63
N VAL A 292 -2.38 14.02 13.84
CA VAL A 292 -1.54 13.78 15.00
C VAL A 292 -0.28 13.02 14.61
N SER A 293 0.79 13.17 15.38
CA SER A 293 1.98 12.33 15.25
C SER A 293 1.70 10.91 15.78
N ILE A 294 2.14 9.88 15.05
CA ILE A 294 2.05 8.49 15.50
C ILE A 294 3.16 8.26 16.53
N ASN A 295 2.75 7.97 17.78
CA ASN A 295 3.67 7.58 18.83
C ASN A 295 3.63 6.04 18.98
N PRO A 296 4.77 5.34 18.82
CA PRO A 296 4.83 3.88 18.93
C PRO A 296 4.36 3.29 20.26
N PHE A 297 4.29 4.12 21.31
CA PHE A 297 3.84 3.69 22.64
C PHE A 297 2.32 3.83 22.83
N ASP A 298 1.62 4.47 21.91
CA ASP A 298 0.18 4.63 21.97
C ASP A 298 -0.52 3.42 21.34
N SER A 299 -1.75 3.14 21.78
CA SER A 299 -2.57 2.16 21.08
C SER A 299 -3.16 2.77 19.79
N PRO A 300 -3.51 1.94 18.78
CA PRO A 300 -4.21 2.42 17.57
C PRO A 300 -5.44 3.27 17.88
N VAL A 301 -6.21 2.89 18.89
CA VAL A 301 -7.44 3.60 19.32
C VAL A 301 -7.13 4.98 19.86
N VAL A 302 -6.07 5.12 20.65
CA VAL A 302 -5.64 6.42 21.22
C VAL A 302 -5.17 7.35 20.10
N THR A 303 -4.31 6.86 19.19
CA THR A 303 -3.80 7.67 18.07
C THR A 303 -4.95 8.15 17.17
N LEU A 304 -5.90 7.27 16.83
CA LEU A 304 -7.06 7.64 16.04
C LEU A 304 -7.96 8.65 16.79
N GLY A 305 -8.21 8.41 18.07
CA GLY A 305 -9.01 9.30 18.91
C GLY A 305 -8.44 10.72 19.03
N HIS A 306 -7.11 10.87 19.07
CA HIS A 306 -6.47 12.19 19.06
C HIS A 306 -6.71 12.93 17.73
N ALA A 307 -6.58 12.23 16.59
CA ALA A 307 -6.87 12.82 15.28
C ALA A 307 -8.36 13.22 15.15
N ASP A 308 -9.28 12.37 15.66
CA ASP A 308 -10.72 12.65 15.65
C ASP A 308 -11.07 13.88 16.52
N GLN A 309 -10.44 14.04 17.68
CA GLN A 309 -10.66 15.24 18.51
C GLN A 309 -10.21 16.51 17.76
N ALA A 310 -9.10 16.46 17.06
CA ALA A 310 -8.63 17.56 16.21
C ALA A 310 -9.59 17.82 15.03
N LEU A 311 -10.12 16.77 14.40
CA LEU A 311 -11.13 16.87 13.34
C LEU A 311 -12.44 17.48 13.88
N TYR A 312 -12.90 17.04 15.03
CA TYR A 312 -14.08 17.59 15.65
C TYR A 312 -13.93 19.08 15.95
N TYR A 313 -12.74 19.47 16.45
CA TYR A 313 -12.41 20.89 16.61
C TYR A 313 -12.50 21.64 15.27
N ALA A 314 -11.94 21.11 14.20
CA ALA A 314 -12.03 21.72 12.87
C ALA A 314 -13.49 21.90 12.43
N LYS A 315 -14.34 20.88 12.60
CA LYS A 315 -15.75 20.91 12.22
C LYS A 315 -16.57 21.94 13.02
N THR A 316 -16.27 22.14 14.28
CA THR A 316 -17.01 23.05 15.17
C THR A 316 -16.49 24.50 15.09
N HIS A 317 -15.30 24.75 14.55
CA HIS A 317 -14.67 26.06 14.48
C HIS A 317 -14.54 26.60 13.04
N GLY A 318 -15.53 26.34 12.22
CA GLY A 318 -15.65 26.96 10.88
C GLY A 318 -15.47 25.99 9.71
N ARG A 319 -15.09 24.73 9.93
CA ARG A 319 -14.83 23.74 8.87
C ARG A 319 -13.71 24.17 7.92
N ASN A 320 -13.52 23.42 6.84
CA ASN A 320 -12.53 23.73 5.78
C ASN A 320 -11.15 24.14 6.33
N GLN A 321 -10.63 23.37 7.29
CA GLN A 321 -9.36 23.65 7.96
C GLN A 321 -8.64 22.40 8.40
N VAL A 322 -7.33 22.56 8.66
CA VAL A 322 -6.45 21.51 9.17
C VAL A 322 -6.08 21.83 10.61
N CYS A 323 -6.35 20.93 11.53
CA CYS A 323 -6.04 21.06 12.94
C CYS A 323 -5.04 19.98 13.39
N HIS A 324 -4.01 20.39 14.12
CA HIS A 324 -3.02 19.49 14.72
C HIS A 324 -3.34 19.30 16.21
N TYR A 325 -3.49 18.03 16.63
CA TYR A 325 -3.92 17.70 17.99
C TYR A 325 -3.01 18.30 19.06
N ASP A 326 -1.69 18.07 18.97
CA ASP A 326 -0.75 18.51 20.00
C ASP A 326 -0.76 20.04 20.15
N GLU A 327 -0.87 20.80 19.06
CA GLU A 327 -0.98 22.27 19.12
C GLU A 327 -2.29 22.75 19.77
N LEU A 328 -3.39 22.03 19.55
CA LEU A 328 -4.66 22.37 20.22
C LEU A 328 -4.55 22.16 21.73
N ILE A 329 -3.86 21.10 22.16
CA ILE A 329 -3.56 20.84 23.58
C ILE A 329 -2.66 21.94 24.15
N GLU A 330 -1.55 22.27 23.47
CA GLU A 330 -0.60 23.30 23.91
C GLU A 330 -1.25 24.68 24.05
N ARG A 331 -2.23 24.98 23.21
CA ARG A 331 -3.02 26.23 23.29
C ARG A 331 -4.17 26.18 24.29
N GLY A 332 -4.39 25.06 24.97
CA GLY A 332 -5.51 24.86 25.89
C GLY A 332 -6.89 24.84 25.24
N LEU A 333 -6.96 24.57 23.92
CA LEU A 333 -8.20 24.51 23.14
C LEU A 333 -8.84 23.12 23.17
N LEU A 334 -8.06 22.09 23.51
CA LEU A 334 -8.53 20.75 23.86
C LEU A 334 -7.96 20.34 25.22
N GLN A 335 -8.72 19.53 25.95
CA GLN A 335 -8.23 18.91 27.19
C GLN A 335 -7.78 17.48 26.88
N THR A 336 -6.66 17.06 27.46
CA THR A 336 -6.26 15.65 27.41
C THR A 336 -7.30 14.82 28.17
N VAL A 337 -8.08 14.02 27.44
CA VAL A 337 -8.97 13.05 28.06
C VAL A 337 -8.11 11.87 28.50
N ALA A 338 -8.00 11.66 29.83
CA ALA A 338 -7.40 10.45 30.37
C ALA A 338 -8.21 9.25 29.85
N SER A 339 -7.52 8.28 29.26
CA SER A 339 -8.04 7.13 28.49
C SER A 339 -8.88 6.16 29.35
N ASN A 340 -10.09 6.54 29.75
CA ASN A 340 -11.05 5.65 30.41
C ASN A 340 -12.45 5.67 29.78
N ASP A 341 -12.71 6.52 28.81
CA ASP A 341 -13.99 6.52 28.11
C ASP A 341 -13.84 5.84 26.76
N THR A 342 -14.53 4.73 26.61
CA THR A 342 -14.77 4.04 25.35
C THR A 342 -15.35 5.05 24.37
N ALA A 343 -14.56 5.42 23.35
CA ALA A 343 -15.07 6.17 22.24
C ALA A 343 -16.11 5.29 21.51
N GLU A 344 -17.37 5.62 21.65
CA GLU A 344 -18.43 5.06 20.81
C GLU A 344 -18.23 5.62 19.40
N PHE A 345 -17.67 4.80 18.52
CA PHE A 345 -17.60 5.09 17.07
C PHE A 345 -18.99 4.89 16.49
N PHE A 346 -19.59 5.96 16.02
CA PHE A 346 -20.85 5.96 15.28
C PHE A 346 -20.64 5.63 13.80
#